data_d5b249141dd00a81f4947b6be9da5b2e
#
_entry.id   d5b249141dd00a81f4947b6be9da5b2e
#
_cell.length_a   1.000
_cell.length_b   1.000
_cell.length_c   1.000
_cell.angle_alpha   90.00
_cell.angle_beta   90.00
_cell.angle_gamma   90.00
#
_symmetry.space_group_name_H-M   'P 1'
#
loop_
_entity.id
_entity.type
_entity.pdbx_description
1 polymer ?
#
loop_
_entity_poly.entity_id
_entity_poly.type
_entity_poly.pdbx_seq_one_letter_code
_entity_poly.pdbx_strand_id
1 'polypeptide(L)'
;MKFIGSRAVAQAPALRRLSAPWRWSLWSLLVALVAALLVTLVWLAGRYEASQVQSKLERDTADAVSDIRNALTRNIQTLQALQAGNPTPERWQAEAATLLREHREWLRVEWRDAKLVPVLTAESPFRRPVFARLGRDNAQADVALACNNARRIAAAAYSTSYFVPQIDGLGVEVMELCMPQVTAGELTGYLVATYSLQDILTEMIAKQLTRSQEVSFTEADGTRLALHGVARRGSRIFTAQQLVDLPGNTLVLRIDSWRGAPDLFPNVLTALVTAMSIALVSVLVLLGKDMRRRLRAEHDLAEALAFRKAMEDSLVTGLRARDLQGRITYVNPAFCQMVGFTAEELLGHATPAPYWPPELADEYQQRQAIRLAGQHAPPREGFESVFMRKDGSRFPVLIIEAPLINASGVQTGWMSAFLDISEQRRVEELSRASQDRLQATARLATVGEMASLLSHE
;
A
#
# COMPACT_ATOMS: atom_id res chain seq x y z
N MET A 1 71.29 -7.12 -12.17
CA MET A 1 70.65 -8.27 -11.51
C MET A 1 69.59 -7.78 -10.58
N LYS A 2 68.33 -8.23 -10.75
CA LYS A 2 67.11 -8.14 -9.90
C LYS A 2 66.28 -6.83 -10.00
N PHE A 3 65.30 -6.94 -10.81
CA PHE A 3 63.85 -6.68 -10.70
C PHE A 3 63.33 -6.07 -9.42
N ILE A 4 62.62 -4.94 -9.56
CA ILE A 4 61.64 -4.47 -8.58
C ILE A 4 60.29 -4.34 -9.29
N GLY A 5 59.36 -5.10 -8.81
CA GLY A 5 58.03 -5.31 -9.38
C GLY A 5 57.13 -4.07 -9.29
N SER A 6 56.47 -3.84 -10.39
CA SER A 6 55.33 -2.98 -10.54
C SER A 6 54.17 -3.55 -9.72
N ARG A 7 53.74 -2.85 -8.66
CA ARG A 7 52.46 -3.11 -7.98
C ARG A 7 51.33 -2.60 -8.87
N ALA A 8 50.65 -3.54 -9.48
CA ALA A 8 49.33 -3.29 -10.09
C ALA A 8 48.34 -2.81 -9.02
N VAL A 9 47.92 -1.57 -9.14
CA VAL A 9 46.75 -1.05 -8.42
C VAL A 9 45.55 -1.78 -8.96
N ALA A 10 44.97 -2.66 -8.13
CA ALA A 10 43.72 -3.34 -8.42
C ALA A 10 42.61 -2.29 -8.58
N GLN A 11 42.18 -2.10 -9.81
CA GLN A 11 40.95 -1.33 -10.10
C GLN A 11 39.79 -2.07 -9.47
N ALA A 12 39.14 -1.46 -8.46
CA ALA A 12 37.88 -1.89 -7.94
C ALA A 12 36.84 -2.00 -9.10
N PRO A 13 35.99 -3.05 -9.12
CA PRO A 13 35.03 -3.21 -10.20
C PRO A 13 34.10 -2.00 -10.20
N ALA A 14 34.08 -1.27 -11.29
CA ALA A 14 33.15 -0.19 -11.55
C ALA A 14 31.74 -0.79 -11.47
N LEU A 15 31.05 -0.56 -10.36
CA LEU A 15 29.60 -0.79 -10.24
C LEU A 15 28.96 -0.05 -11.42
N ARG A 16 28.47 -0.80 -12.41
CA ARG A 16 27.72 -0.27 -13.56
C ARG A 16 26.64 0.65 -13.00
N ARG A 17 26.83 1.95 -13.13
CA ARG A 17 25.81 2.96 -12.82
C ARG A 17 24.64 2.66 -13.75
N LEU A 18 23.58 2.05 -13.21
CA LEU A 18 22.33 1.85 -13.92
C LEU A 18 21.89 3.20 -14.47
N SER A 19 21.56 3.26 -15.76
CA SER A 19 21.09 4.47 -16.43
C SER A 19 19.86 5.05 -15.72
N ALA A 20 19.72 6.36 -15.68
CA ALA A 20 18.63 7.05 -14.99
C ALA A 20 17.22 6.49 -15.29
N PRO A 21 16.83 6.12 -16.54
CA PRO A 21 15.53 5.53 -16.84
C PRO A 21 15.32 4.17 -16.18
N TRP A 22 16.33 3.33 -16.05
CA TRP A 22 16.24 2.02 -15.41
C TRP A 22 15.95 2.12 -13.89
N ARG A 23 16.53 3.09 -13.22
CA ARG A 23 16.25 3.34 -11.79
C ARG A 23 14.81 3.79 -11.55
N TRP A 24 14.24 4.56 -12.47
CA TRP A 24 12.85 4.99 -12.42
C TRP A 24 11.88 3.83 -12.62
N SER A 25 12.17 2.91 -13.55
CA SER A 25 11.36 1.72 -13.78
C SER A 25 11.40 0.77 -12.58
N LEU A 26 12.54 0.66 -11.88
CA LEU A 26 12.64 -0.12 -10.64
C LEU A 26 11.81 0.47 -9.50
N TRP A 27 11.80 1.81 -9.34
CA TRP A 27 10.96 2.46 -8.33
C TRP A 27 9.47 2.34 -8.63
N SER A 28 9.06 2.50 -9.88
CA SER A 28 7.66 2.31 -10.30
C SER A 28 7.23 0.85 -10.14
N LEU A 29 8.11 -0.10 -10.44
CA LEU A 29 7.87 -1.52 -10.21
C LEU A 29 7.71 -1.84 -8.72
N LEU A 30 8.56 -1.27 -7.85
CA LEU A 30 8.47 -1.45 -6.41
C LEU A 30 7.13 -0.91 -5.85
N VAL A 31 6.74 0.29 -6.26
CA VAL A 31 5.45 0.89 -5.86
C VAL A 31 4.29 0.04 -6.35
N ALA A 32 4.33 -0.43 -7.60
CA ALA A 32 3.30 -1.31 -8.16
C ALA A 32 3.22 -2.66 -7.42
N LEU A 33 4.36 -3.27 -7.08
CA LEU A 33 4.43 -4.50 -6.30
C LEU A 33 3.87 -4.33 -4.89
N VAL A 34 4.22 -3.24 -4.20
CA VAL A 34 3.68 -2.92 -2.88
C VAL A 34 2.17 -2.70 -2.96
N ALA A 35 1.68 -1.93 -3.94
CA ALA A 35 0.26 -1.73 -4.15
C ALA A 35 -0.48 -3.05 -4.43
N ALA A 36 0.07 -3.91 -5.29
CA ALA A 36 -0.50 -5.23 -5.58
C ALA A 36 -0.53 -6.13 -4.33
N LEU A 37 0.56 -6.14 -3.54
CA LEU A 37 0.62 -6.87 -2.27
C LEU A 37 -0.48 -6.42 -1.30
N LEU A 38 -0.69 -5.10 -1.18
CA LEU A 38 -1.68 -4.53 -0.29
C LEU A 38 -3.12 -4.85 -0.73
N VAL A 39 -3.42 -4.75 -2.03
CA VAL A 39 -4.71 -5.16 -2.59
C VAL A 39 -4.96 -6.65 -2.32
N THR A 40 -3.94 -7.50 -2.51
CA THR A 40 -4.03 -8.94 -2.26
C THR A 40 -4.28 -9.23 -0.77
N LEU A 41 -3.64 -8.49 0.12
CA LEU A 41 -3.77 -8.66 1.57
C LEU A 41 -5.17 -8.24 2.07
N VAL A 42 -5.72 -7.13 1.56
CA VAL A 42 -7.10 -6.70 1.84
C VAL A 42 -8.11 -7.71 1.31
N TRP A 43 -7.90 -8.22 0.09
CA TRP A 43 -8.76 -9.25 -0.51
C TRP A 43 -8.72 -10.56 0.27
N LEU A 44 -7.52 -10.99 0.71
CA LEU A 44 -7.34 -12.20 1.52
C LEU A 44 -8.00 -12.06 2.89
N ALA A 45 -7.88 -10.90 3.54
CA ALA A 45 -8.54 -10.60 4.80
C ALA A 45 -10.08 -10.71 4.67
N GLY A 46 -10.65 -10.18 3.59
CA GLY A 46 -12.08 -10.29 3.31
C GLY A 46 -12.54 -11.75 3.06
N ARG A 47 -11.72 -12.55 2.38
CA ARG A 47 -12.01 -13.98 2.18
C ARG A 47 -11.89 -14.78 3.48
N TYR A 48 -10.92 -14.46 4.31
CA TYR A 48 -10.75 -15.11 5.61
C TYR A 48 -11.96 -14.85 6.53
N GLU A 49 -12.47 -13.62 6.57
CA GLU A 49 -13.68 -13.28 7.32
C GLU A 49 -14.91 -14.06 6.81
N ALA A 50 -15.11 -14.11 5.50
CA ALA A 50 -16.20 -14.88 4.90
C ALA A 50 -16.13 -16.37 5.25
N SER A 51 -14.92 -16.95 5.21
CA SER A 51 -14.68 -18.33 5.59
C SER A 51 -14.99 -18.59 7.08
N GLN A 52 -14.61 -17.67 7.97
CA GLN A 52 -14.91 -17.78 9.40
C GLN A 52 -16.43 -17.74 9.67
N VAL A 53 -17.14 -16.85 8.98
CA VAL A 53 -18.62 -16.77 9.11
C VAL A 53 -19.26 -18.05 8.61
N GLN A 54 -18.84 -18.56 7.47
CA GLN A 54 -19.36 -19.80 6.90
C GLN A 54 -19.08 -20.99 7.83
N SER A 55 -17.85 -21.16 8.33
CA SER A 55 -17.49 -22.24 9.24
C SER A 55 -18.22 -22.16 10.59
N LYS A 56 -18.53 -20.95 11.05
CA LYS A 56 -19.36 -20.77 12.24
C LYS A 56 -20.79 -21.19 11.96
N LEU A 57 -21.37 -20.78 10.83
CA LEU A 57 -22.73 -21.13 10.45
C LEU A 57 -22.90 -22.65 10.29
N GLU A 58 -21.91 -23.33 9.71
CA GLU A 58 -21.92 -24.80 9.58
C GLU A 58 -21.91 -25.50 10.95
N ARG A 59 -21.12 -24.99 11.91
CA ARG A 59 -21.12 -25.50 13.29
C ARG A 59 -22.46 -25.25 13.99
N ASP A 60 -22.96 -24.02 13.92
CA ASP A 60 -24.25 -23.65 14.49
C ASP A 60 -25.39 -24.52 13.92
N THR A 61 -25.29 -24.88 12.63
CA THR A 61 -26.25 -25.78 11.96
C THR A 61 -26.12 -27.20 12.47
N ALA A 62 -24.90 -27.70 12.67
CA ALA A 62 -24.66 -29.02 13.22
C ALA A 62 -25.19 -29.17 14.67
N ASP A 63 -24.95 -28.12 15.47
CA ASP A 63 -25.46 -28.09 16.85
C ASP A 63 -27.00 -28.08 16.87
N ALA A 64 -27.64 -27.26 16.00
CA ALA A 64 -29.09 -27.23 15.89
C ALA A 64 -29.69 -28.60 15.47
N VAL A 65 -29.06 -29.31 14.52
CA VAL A 65 -29.47 -30.67 14.15
C VAL A 65 -29.34 -31.62 15.31
N SER A 66 -28.26 -31.53 16.09
CA SER A 66 -28.06 -32.32 17.29
C SER A 66 -29.14 -32.04 18.35
N ASP A 67 -29.46 -30.75 18.58
CA ASP A 67 -30.50 -30.33 19.53
C ASP A 67 -31.87 -30.89 19.14
N ILE A 68 -32.25 -30.75 17.85
CA ILE A 68 -33.50 -31.31 17.32
C ILE A 68 -33.56 -32.81 17.53
N ARG A 69 -32.51 -33.55 17.16
CA ARG A 69 -32.44 -35.00 17.28
C ARG A 69 -32.57 -35.46 18.73
N ASN A 70 -31.86 -34.79 19.65
CA ASN A 70 -31.91 -35.05 21.07
C ASN A 70 -33.32 -34.78 21.66
N ALA A 71 -33.94 -33.64 21.23
CA ALA A 71 -35.29 -33.30 21.65
C ALA A 71 -36.32 -34.33 21.16
N LEU A 72 -36.27 -34.73 19.89
CA LEU A 72 -37.14 -35.75 19.32
C LEU A 72 -36.94 -37.10 20.02
N THR A 73 -35.72 -37.45 20.39
CA THR A 73 -35.43 -38.68 21.15
C THR A 73 -36.05 -38.62 22.55
N ARG A 74 -35.96 -37.50 23.27
CA ARG A 74 -36.66 -37.30 24.56
C ARG A 74 -38.16 -37.40 24.40
N ASN A 75 -38.70 -36.82 23.31
CA ASN A 75 -40.13 -36.88 23.03
C ASN A 75 -40.61 -38.34 22.83
N ILE A 76 -39.82 -39.18 22.13
CA ILE A 76 -40.12 -40.61 22.01
C ILE A 76 -40.18 -41.27 23.38
N GLN A 77 -39.23 -41.01 24.28
CA GLN A 77 -39.22 -41.53 25.64
C GLN A 77 -40.45 -41.07 26.44
N THR A 78 -40.87 -39.82 26.33
CA THR A 78 -42.05 -39.27 26.97
C THR A 78 -43.33 -39.98 26.46
N LEU A 79 -43.44 -40.18 25.15
CA LEU A 79 -44.54 -40.90 24.53
C LEU A 79 -44.57 -42.40 24.91
N GLN A 80 -43.40 -43.01 25.07
CA GLN A 80 -43.31 -44.37 25.59
C GLN A 80 -43.83 -44.49 27.04
N ALA A 81 -43.51 -43.46 27.87
CA ALA A 81 -43.98 -43.41 29.25
C ALA A 81 -45.52 -43.30 29.35
N LEU A 82 -46.14 -42.56 28.42
CA LEU A 82 -47.63 -42.42 28.34
C LEU A 82 -48.33 -43.80 28.21
N GLN A 83 -47.66 -44.78 27.65
CA GLN A 83 -48.21 -46.10 27.44
C GLN A 83 -47.78 -47.16 28.49
N ALA A 84 -46.84 -46.79 29.33
CA ALA A 84 -46.33 -47.68 30.35
C ALA A 84 -47.46 -48.06 31.36
N GLY A 85 -47.64 -49.34 31.58
CA GLY A 85 -48.59 -49.81 32.57
C GLY A 85 -50.05 -49.97 32.10
N ASN A 86 -50.31 -49.99 30.80
CA ASN A 86 -51.68 -50.15 30.23
C ASN A 86 -52.70 -49.20 30.87
N PRO A 87 -52.62 -47.89 30.63
CA PRO A 87 -53.50 -46.87 31.24
C PRO A 87 -54.94 -47.09 30.82
N THR A 88 -55.89 -46.74 31.71
CA THR A 88 -57.32 -46.66 31.32
C THR A 88 -57.52 -45.56 30.30
N PRO A 89 -58.52 -45.61 29.43
CA PRO A 89 -58.82 -44.60 28.43
C PRO A 89 -58.90 -43.16 29.00
N GLU A 90 -59.53 -43.00 30.16
CA GLU A 90 -59.69 -41.70 30.86
C GLU A 90 -58.32 -41.15 31.34
N ARG A 91 -57.51 -42.01 31.95
CA ARG A 91 -56.15 -41.68 32.39
C ARG A 91 -55.27 -41.31 31.23
N TRP A 92 -55.28 -42.09 30.16
CA TRP A 92 -54.52 -41.82 28.95
C TRP A 92 -54.89 -40.51 28.34
N GLN A 93 -56.22 -40.17 28.23
CA GLN A 93 -56.66 -38.86 27.72
C GLN A 93 -56.20 -37.70 28.60
N ALA A 94 -56.25 -37.82 29.92
CA ALA A 94 -55.83 -36.77 30.86
C ALA A 94 -54.31 -36.51 30.77
N GLU A 95 -53.51 -37.59 30.72
CA GLU A 95 -52.05 -37.53 30.57
C GLU A 95 -51.65 -36.98 29.19
N ALA A 96 -52.26 -37.47 28.10
CA ALA A 96 -52.03 -36.97 26.75
C ALA A 96 -52.37 -35.48 26.60
N ALA A 97 -53.49 -35.01 27.20
CA ALA A 97 -53.88 -33.63 27.21
C ALA A 97 -52.89 -32.75 28.03
N THR A 98 -52.25 -33.30 29.05
CA THR A 98 -51.22 -32.58 29.82
C THR A 98 -49.92 -32.46 28.99
N LEU A 99 -49.48 -33.53 28.38
CA LEU A 99 -48.31 -33.52 27.49
C LEU A 99 -48.49 -32.58 26.31
N LEU A 100 -49.67 -32.52 25.69
CA LEU A 100 -49.98 -31.60 24.60
C LEU A 100 -49.97 -30.10 25.04
N ARG A 101 -50.06 -29.81 26.34
CA ARG A 101 -49.87 -28.43 26.90
C ARG A 101 -48.38 -28.12 27.11
N GLU A 102 -47.59 -29.12 27.43
CA GLU A 102 -46.16 -28.98 27.68
C GLU A 102 -45.33 -28.99 26.38
N HIS A 103 -45.74 -29.81 25.41
CA HIS A 103 -45.08 -29.99 24.11
C HIS A 103 -45.87 -29.30 22.99
N ARG A 104 -45.53 -28.04 22.74
CA ARG A 104 -46.21 -27.21 21.72
C ARG A 104 -46.00 -27.68 20.29
N GLU A 105 -44.93 -28.41 20.04
CA GLU A 105 -44.61 -29.05 18.75
C GLU A 105 -45.56 -30.17 18.40
N TRP A 106 -46.34 -30.71 19.38
CA TRP A 106 -47.32 -31.76 19.13
C TRP A 106 -48.68 -31.14 18.86
N LEU A 107 -49.28 -31.52 17.76
CA LEU A 107 -50.62 -31.10 17.38
C LEU A 107 -51.68 -32.09 17.81
N ARG A 108 -51.38 -33.41 17.78
CA ARG A 108 -52.27 -34.48 18.11
C ARG A 108 -51.49 -35.71 18.54
N VAL A 109 -52.04 -36.48 19.47
CA VAL A 109 -51.58 -37.79 19.88
C VAL A 109 -52.73 -38.75 19.79
N GLU A 110 -52.52 -39.88 19.13
CA GLU A 110 -53.55 -40.90 18.88
C GLU A 110 -53.06 -42.26 19.33
N TRP A 111 -53.97 -43.04 19.96
CA TRP A 111 -53.82 -44.46 20.13
C TRP A 111 -54.61 -45.13 19.02
N ARG A 112 -53.96 -45.84 18.16
CA ARG A 112 -54.54 -46.60 17.04
C ARG A 112 -54.46 -48.11 17.31
N ASP A 113 -55.45 -48.83 16.83
CA ASP A 113 -55.44 -50.33 16.87
C ASP A 113 -54.40 -50.90 15.87
N ALA A 114 -54.30 -52.24 15.84
CA ALA A 114 -53.42 -52.94 14.92
C ALA A 114 -53.80 -52.75 13.44
N LYS A 115 -55.00 -52.26 13.12
CA LYS A 115 -55.48 -51.92 11.79
C LYS A 115 -55.33 -50.38 11.47
N LEU A 116 -54.67 -49.65 12.36
CA LEU A 116 -54.46 -48.21 12.26
C LEU A 116 -55.75 -47.37 12.43
N VAL A 117 -56.77 -47.88 12.97
CA VAL A 117 -58.03 -47.15 13.29
C VAL A 117 -57.81 -46.39 14.60
N PRO A 118 -58.06 -45.11 14.69
CA PRO A 118 -57.93 -44.33 15.94
C PRO A 118 -58.93 -44.82 16.99
N VAL A 119 -58.42 -45.23 18.17
CA VAL A 119 -59.22 -45.64 19.32
C VAL A 119 -59.41 -44.52 20.32
N LEU A 120 -58.31 -43.77 20.59
CA LEU A 120 -58.30 -42.56 21.43
C LEU A 120 -57.55 -41.48 20.73
N THR A 121 -58.05 -40.26 20.87
CA THR A 121 -57.40 -39.06 20.26
C THR A 121 -57.38 -37.92 21.28
N ALA A 122 -56.23 -37.27 21.41
CA ALA A 122 -56.07 -36.05 22.13
C ALA A 122 -55.48 -34.97 21.19
N GLU A 123 -56.02 -33.76 21.23
CA GLU A 123 -55.58 -32.66 20.37
C GLU A 123 -55.01 -31.48 21.16
N SER A 124 -54.08 -30.77 20.54
CA SER A 124 -53.45 -29.61 21.13
C SER A 124 -54.45 -28.48 21.38
N PRO A 125 -54.43 -27.85 22.56
CA PRO A 125 -55.31 -26.73 22.85
C PRO A 125 -54.89 -25.44 22.12
N PHE A 126 -53.69 -25.38 21.62
CA PHE A 126 -53.09 -24.17 21.01
C PHE A 126 -53.37 -24.08 19.51
N ARG A 127 -53.48 -25.18 18.83
CA ARG A 127 -53.76 -25.25 17.38
C ARG A 127 -54.75 -26.37 17.11
N ARG A 128 -55.76 -26.08 16.32
CA ARG A 128 -56.76 -27.05 15.90
C ARG A 128 -56.70 -27.22 14.39
N PRO A 129 -55.78 -28.05 13.88
CA PRO A 129 -55.73 -28.33 12.44
C PRO A 129 -56.99 -29.09 12.02
N VAL A 130 -57.53 -28.73 10.85
CA VAL A 130 -58.74 -29.40 10.35
C VAL A 130 -58.35 -30.68 9.60
N PHE A 131 -58.04 -31.72 10.32
CA PHE A 131 -57.59 -33.01 9.73
C PHE A 131 -58.61 -33.65 8.79
N ALA A 132 -59.91 -33.34 8.96
CA ALA A 132 -60.97 -33.87 8.09
C ALA A 132 -60.99 -33.27 6.65
N ARG A 133 -60.20 -32.21 6.40
CA ARG A 133 -60.09 -31.55 5.08
C ARG A 133 -58.74 -31.79 4.42
N LEU A 134 -58.09 -32.90 4.73
CA LEU A 134 -56.81 -33.23 4.12
C LEU A 134 -57.00 -33.43 2.62
N GLY A 135 -56.52 -32.52 1.84
CA GLY A 135 -56.55 -32.55 0.38
C GLY A 135 -55.54 -33.52 -0.24
N ARG A 136 -54.84 -34.31 0.58
CA ARG A 136 -53.93 -35.36 0.13
C ARG A 136 -54.49 -36.74 0.50
N ASP A 137 -55.05 -37.42 -0.48
CA ASP A 137 -55.45 -38.84 -0.32
C ASP A 137 -54.29 -39.74 0.11
N ASN A 138 -53.05 -39.28 -0.11
CA ASN A 138 -51.83 -40.00 0.21
C ASN A 138 -51.37 -39.85 1.69
N ALA A 139 -51.82 -38.87 2.46
CA ALA A 139 -51.36 -38.66 3.84
C ALA A 139 -51.62 -39.85 4.74
N GLN A 140 -52.80 -40.51 4.60
CA GLN A 140 -53.10 -41.75 5.32
C GLN A 140 -52.18 -42.91 4.88
N ALA A 141 -51.83 -42.95 3.60
CA ALA A 141 -50.90 -43.95 3.09
C ALA A 141 -49.48 -43.76 3.63
N ASP A 142 -49.01 -42.50 3.74
CA ASP A 142 -47.68 -42.17 4.28
C ASP A 142 -47.56 -42.51 5.76
N VAL A 143 -48.62 -42.24 6.56
CA VAL A 143 -48.69 -42.64 7.97
C VAL A 143 -48.71 -44.16 8.12
N ALA A 144 -49.49 -44.84 7.26
CA ALA A 144 -49.52 -46.29 7.27
C ALA A 144 -48.15 -46.90 6.92
N LEU A 145 -47.44 -46.28 5.97
CA LEU A 145 -46.09 -46.68 5.61
C LEU A 145 -45.10 -46.48 6.78
N ALA A 146 -45.20 -45.35 7.47
CA ALA A 146 -44.38 -45.07 8.65
C ALA A 146 -44.64 -46.08 9.76
N CYS A 147 -45.92 -46.43 10.05
CA CYS A 147 -46.26 -47.41 11.03
C CYS A 147 -45.82 -48.84 10.64
N ASN A 148 -45.89 -49.19 9.38
CA ASN A 148 -45.33 -50.43 8.85
C ASN A 148 -43.82 -50.51 8.99
N ASN A 149 -43.14 -49.41 8.71
CA ASN A 149 -41.68 -49.30 8.94
C ASN A 149 -41.36 -49.41 10.42
N ALA A 150 -42.08 -48.70 11.30
CA ALA A 150 -41.90 -48.77 12.74
C ALA A 150 -42.05 -50.21 13.25
N ARG A 151 -43.07 -50.92 12.77
CA ARG A 151 -43.27 -52.37 13.10
C ARG A 151 -42.08 -53.18 12.64
N ARG A 152 -41.60 -53.01 11.44
CA ARG A 152 -40.51 -53.81 10.88
C ARG A 152 -39.19 -53.58 11.63
N ILE A 153 -38.88 -52.36 12.06
CA ILE A 153 -37.67 -52.07 12.83
C ILE A 153 -37.85 -52.21 14.32
N ALA A 154 -39.07 -52.52 14.79
CA ALA A 154 -39.46 -52.59 16.20
C ALA A 154 -39.12 -51.33 17.01
N ALA A 155 -39.17 -50.17 16.36
CA ALA A 155 -38.80 -48.86 16.93
C ALA A 155 -39.71 -47.77 16.33
N ALA A 156 -39.60 -46.56 16.89
CA ALA A 156 -40.30 -45.39 16.36
C ALA A 156 -39.85 -45.06 14.93
N ALA A 157 -40.78 -44.70 14.03
CA ALA A 157 -40.49 -44.24 12.67
C ALA A 157 -41.37 -43.04 12.32
N TYR A 158 -40.80 -42.13 11.51
CA TYR A 158 -41.43 -40.89 11.06
C TYR A 158 -42.00 -41.07 9.64
N SER A 159 -43.14 -40.41 9.38
CA SER A 159 -43.68 -40.26 8.03
C SER A 159 -42.94 -39.17 7.24
N THR A 160 -43.13 -39.17 5.92
CA THR A 160 -42.93 -37.96 5.12
C THR A 160 -43.82 -36.83 5.62
N SER A 161 -43.40 -35.56 5.36
CA SER A 161 -44.21 -34.40 5.74
C SER A 161 -45.40 -34.20 4.79
N TYR A 162 -46.47 -33.62 5.32
CA TYR A 162 -47.64 -33.22 4.53
C TYR A 162 -48.31 -31.98 5.12
N PHE A 163 -48.99 -31.21 4.25
CA PHE A 163 -49.65 -29.98 4.62
C PHE A 163 -51.05 -30.19 5.18
N VAL A 164 -51.35 -29.60 6.33
CA VAL A 164 -52.67 -29.59 6.96
C VAL A 164 -53.23 -28.19 7.00
N PRO A 165 -54.39 -27.93 6.37
CA PRO A 165 -55.04 -26.62 6.44
C PRO A 165 -55.57 -26.35 7.86
N GLN A 166 -55.47 -25.06 8.28
CA GLN A 166 -56.07 -24.60 9.56
C GLN A 166 -57.39 -23.85 9.31
N ILE A 167 -58.18 -23.69 10.35
CA ILE A 167 -59.50 -23.03 10.27
C ILE A 167 -59.39 -21.57 9.86
N ASP A 168 -58.31 -20.90 10.19
CA ASP A 168 -58.03 -19.50 9.89
C ASP A 168 -57.54 -19.25 8.44
N GLY A 169 -57.54 -20.28 7.60
CA GLY A 169 -57.09 -20.22 6.21
C GLY A 169 -55.61 -20.41 6.02
N LEU A 170 -54.82 -20.41 7.06
CA LEU A 170 -53.42 -20.81 7.06
C LEU A 170 -53.29 -22.33 7.18
N GLY A 171 -52.14 -22.86 6.88
CA GLY A 171 -51.85 -24.29 7.05
C GLY A 171 -50.54 -24.53 7.74
N VAL A 172 -50.32 -25.74 8.17
CA VAL A 172 -49.09 -26.17 8.81
C VAL A 172 -48.57 -27.43 8.18
N GLU A 173 -47.27 -27.49 7.92
CA GLU A 173 -46.60 -28.71 7.48
C GLU A 173 -46.35 -29.59 8.72
N VAL A 174 -46.75 -30.83 8.62
CA VAL A 174 -46.67 -31.79 9.73
C VAL A 174 -45.94 -33.07 9.31
N MET A 175 -45.40 -33.78 10.28
CA MET A 175 -44.95 -35.17 10.13
C MET A 175 -45.49 -35.98 11.27
N GLU A 176 -45.70 -37.26 11.07
CA GLU A 176 -46.20 -38.17 12.10
C GLU A 176 -45.11 -39.14 12.58
N LEU A 177 -44.99 -39.26 13.87
CA LEU A 177 -44.23 -40.31 14.54
C LEU A 177 -45.13 -41.46 14.80
N CYS A 178 -44.81 -42.68 14.34
CA CYS A 178 -45.50 -43.91 14.65
C CYS A 178 -44.63 -44.82 15.53
N MET A 179 -45.18 -45.29 16.63
CA MET A 179 -44.52 -46.24 17.54
C MET A 179 -45.39 -47.48 17.71
N PRO A 180 -44.86 -48.68 17.39
CA PRO A 180 -45.59 -49.94 17.56
C PRO A 180 -45.71 -50.25 19.05
N GLN A 181 -46.89 -50.75 19.44
CA GLN A 181 -47.15 -51.27 20.75
C GLN A 181 -47.17 -52.78 20.70
N VAL A 182 -46.32 -53.40 21.48
CA VAL A 182 -46.21 -54.84 21.57
C VAL A 182 -46.44 -55.26 23.01
N THR A 183 -47.44 -56.10 23.26
CA THR A 183 -47.74 -56.67 24.56
C THR A 183 -47.62 -58.19 24.45
N ALA A 184 -46.84 -58.82 25.32
CA ALA A 184 -46.56 -60.23 25.29
C ALA A 184 -46.09 -60.82 23.93
N GLY A 185 -45.38 -59.96 23.13
CA GLY A 185 -44.85 -60.35 21.81
C GLY A 185 -45.83 -60.16 20.65
N GLU A 186 -47.06 -59.74 20.91
CA GLU A 186 -48.08 -59.49 19.90
C GLU A 186 -48.27 -57.96 19.73
N LEU A 187 -48.47 -57.51 18.47
CA LEU A 187 -48.78 -56.12 18.13
C LEU A 187 -50.20 -55.79 18.57
N THR A 188 -50.36 -54.95 19.58
CA THR A 188 -51.66 -54.55 20.12
C THR A 188 -52.19 -53.24 19.49
N GLY A 189 -51.31 -52.46 18.92
CA GLY A 189 -51.65 -51.17 18.27
C GLY A 189 -50.44 -50.29 18.02
N TYR A 190 -50.73 -49.01 17.83
CA TYR A 190 -49.73 -47.97 17.59
C TYR A 190 -50.05 -46.71 18.36
N LEU A 191 -48.99 -46.02 18.84
CA LEU A 191 -49.09 -44.66 19.28
C LEU A 191 -48.59 -43.76 18.15
N VAL A 192 -49.39 -42.79 17.75
CA VAL A 192 -49.09 -41.85 16.66
C VAL A 192 -49.10 -40.45 17.23
N ALA A 193 -48.01 -39.71 17.02
CA ALA A 193 -47.91 -38.31 17.42
C ALA A 193 -47.66 -37.43 16.18
N THR A 194 -48.49 -36.41 15.98
CA THR A 194 -48.39 -35.47 14.87
C THR A 194 -47.60 -34.26 15.31
N TYR A 195 -46.49 -33.99 14.66
CA TYR A 195 -45.57 -32.88 14.91
C TYR A 195 -45.80 -31.76 13.90
N SER A 196 -45.78 -30.51 14.35
CA SER A 196 -45.67 -29.31 13.48
C SER A 196 -44.21 -29.05 13.21
N LEU A 197 -43.80 -29.05 11.92
CA LEU A 197 -42.41 -28.72 11.54
C LEU A 197 -42.01 -27.30 11.94
N GLN A 198 -42.95 -26.37 11.89
CA GLN A 198 -42.69 -24.99 12.31
C GLN A 198 -42.46 -24.88 13.81
N ASP A 199 -43.24 -25.63 14.61
CA ASP A 199 -43.10 -25.57 16.06
C ASP A 199 -41.87 -26.34 16.55
N ILE A 200 -41.40 -27.36 15.80
CA ILE A 200 -40.08 -27.95 16.02
C ILE A 200 -38.98 -26.90 15.90
N LEU A 201 -39.00 -26.06 14.84
CA LEU A 201 -38.03 -24.98 14.68
C LEU A 201 -38.11 -23.93 15.78
N THR A 202 -39.30 -23.70 16.32
CA THR A 202 -39.55 -22.68 17.35
C THR A 202 -39.11 -23.16 18.75
N GLU A 203 -39.39 -24.42 19.10
CA GLU A 203 -39.25 -24.92 20.46
C GLU A 203 -37.92 -25.69 20.67
N MET A 204 -37.39 -26.34 19.61
CA MET A 204 -36.21 -27.20 19.74
C MET A 204 -34.91 -26.56 19.36
N ILE A 205 -34.95 -25.36 18.72
CA ILE A 205 -33.75 -24.62 18.33
C ILE A 205 -33.49 -23.49 19.30
N ALA A 206 -32.22 -23.24 19.60
CA ALA A 206 -31.81 -22.17 20.48
C ALA A 206 -32.32 -20.78 19.98
N LYS A 207 -33.04 -20.05 20.83
CA LYS A 207 -33.65 -18.74 20.52
C LYS A 207 -32.62 -17.70 20.07
N GLN A 208 -31.33 -17.86 20.43
CA GLN A 208 -30.26 -16.98 20.01
C GLN A 208 -29.98 -17.11 18.50
N LEU A 209 -30.09 -18.31 17.95
CA LEU A 209 -29.90 -18.60 16.55
C LEU A 209 -31.00 -17.93 15.70
N THR A 210 -32.24 -18.14 16.08
CA THR A 210 -33.43 -17.66 15.34
C THR A 210 -33.63 -16.13 15.41
N ARG A 211 -32.97 -15.44 16.35
CA ARG A 211 -32.96 -13.96 16.42
C ARG A 211 -32.14 -13.29 15.33
N SER A 212 -31.12 -13.95 14.82
CA SER A 212 -30.17 -13.37 13.87
C SER A 212 -30.14 -14.08 12.51
N GLN A 213 -30.81 -15.22 12.40
CA GLN A 213 -30.76 -16.11 11.24
C GLN A 213 -32.15 -16.62 10.89
N GLU A 214 -32.34 -16.96 9.63
CA GLU A 214 -33.54 -17.62 9.12
C GLU A 214 -33.28 -19.12 9.12
N VAL A 215 -34.09 -19.89 9.82
CA VAL A 215 -33.99 -21.33 9.92
C VAL A 215 -35.17 -21.97 9.21
N SER A 216 -34.95 -22.95 8.37
CA SER A 216 -35.99 -23.60 7.60
C SER A 216 -35.76 -25.10 7.49
N PHE A 217 -36.85 -25.86 7.49
CA PHE A 217 -36.84 -27.23 6.96
C PHE A 217 -37.11 -27.17 5.46
N THR A 218 -36.35 -27.93 4.71
CA THR A 218 -36.53 -28.05 3.25
C THR A 218 -36.53 -29.50 2.83
N GLU A 219 -37.16 -29.81 1.70
CA GLU A 219 -36.95 -31.07 0.98
C GLU A 219 -35.58 -31.05 0.26
N ALA A 220 -35.19 -32.19 -0.28
CA ALA A 220 -33.94 -32.31 -1.01
C ALA A 220 -33.87 -31.43 -2.26
N ASP A 221 -35.00 -31.09 -2.85
CA ASP A 221 -35.12 -30.17 -4.01
C ASP A 221 -35.06 -28.68 -3.62
N GLY A 222 -35.03 -28.40 -2.30
CA GLY A 222 -35.02 -27.04 -1.74
C GLY A 222 -36.38 -26.43 -1.50
N THR A 223 -37.48 -27.20 -1.70
CA THR A 223 -38.84 -26.75 -1.33
C THR A 223 -38.92 -26.55 0.18
N ARG A 224 -39.40 -25.38 0.60
CA ARG A 224 -39.48 -25.01 2.01
C ARG A 224 -40.74 -25.61 2.64
N LEU A 225 -40.55 -26.39 3.68
CA LEU A 225 -41.62 -27.01 4.45
C LEU A 225 -42.03 -26.15 5.64
N ALA A 226 -41.07 -25.60 6.34
CA ALA A 226 -41.31 -24.72 7.50
C ALA A 226 -40.23 -23.66 7.59
N LEU A 227 -40.55 -22.53 8.21
CA LEU A 227 -39.67 -21.38 8.34
C LEU A 227 -39.84 -20.69 9.69
N HIS A 228 -38.73 -20.42 10.36
CA HIS A 228 -38.71 -19.63 11.59
C HIS A 228 -37.49 -18.69 11.63
N GLY A 229 -37.64 -17.48 12.19
CA GLY A 229 -36.55 -16.55 12.35
C GLY A 229 -36.84 -15.14 11.82
N VAL A 230 -35.80 -14.31 11.70
CA VAL A 230 -35.92 -12.89 11.37
C VAL A 230 -36.02 -12.66 9.86
N ALA A 231 -36.84 -11.69 9.49
CA ALA A 231 -36.98 -11.23 8.12
C ALA A 231 -35.64 -10.81 7.50
N ARG A 232 -35.46 -11.13 6.22
CA ARG A 232 -34.30 -10.90 5.39
C ARG A 232 -33.80 -9.45 5.43
N ARG A 233 -32.57 -9.23 5.91
CA ARG A 233 -31.91 -7.94 5.90
C ARG A 233 -30.45 -8.12 5.50
N GLY A 234 -30.05 -7.57 4.34
CA GLY A 234 -28.68 -7.60 3.86
C GLY A 234 -28.56 -8.11 2.43
N SER A 235 -27.38 -7.87 1.81
CA SER A 235 -27.07 -8.21 0.42
C SER A 235 -26.27 -9.50 0.28
N ARG A 236 -25.65 -9.99 1.36
CA ARG A 236 -24.89 -11.25 1.40
C ARG A 236 -25.63 -12.31 2.16
N ILE A 237 -25.74 -13.48 1.57
CA ILE A 237 -26.36 -14.67 2.15
C ILE A 237 -25.26 -15.68 2.37
N PHE A 238 -25.15 -16.15 3.61
CA PHE A 238 -24.39 -17.34 3.97
C PHE A 238 -25.40 -18.44 4.28
N THR A 239 -25.24 -19.57 3.64
CA THR A 239 -26.17 -20.69 3.77
C THR A 239 -25.41 -21.91 4.27
N ALA A 240 -25.94 -22.57 5.29
CA ALA A 240 -25.52 -23.89 5.69
C ALA A 240 -26.72 -24.86 5.67
N GLN A 241 -26.46 -26.08 5.26
CA GLN A 241 -27.47 -27.12 5.18
C GLN A 241 -26.93 -28.40 5.79
N GLN A 242 -27.78 -29.10 6.57
CA GLN A 242 -27.43 -30.38 7.14
C GLN A 242 -28.64 -31.29 7.20
N LEU A 243 -28.41 -32.56 7.00
CA LEU A 243 -29.45 -33.58 7.08
C LEU A 243 -29.86 -33.85 8.52
N VAL A 244 -31.16 -33.83 8.77
CA VAL A 244 -31.77 -34.35 9.97
C VAL A 244 -32.29 -35.73 9.60
N ASP A 245 -31.47 -36.74 9.83
CA ASP A 245 -31.79 -38.13 9.52
C ASP A 245 -32.63 -38.73 10.68
N LEU A 246 -33.86 -39.08 10.37
CA LEU A 246 -34.82 -39.64 11.27
C LEU A 246 -35.23 -41.02 10.74
N PRO A 247 -35.56 -42.02 11.63
CA PRO A 247 -36.03 -43.31 11.18
C PRO A 247 -37.28 -43.20 10.29
N GLY A 248 -37.12 -43.47 9.00
CA GLY A 248 -38.23 -43.42 8.01
C GLY A 248 -38.39 -42.10 7.28
N ASN A 249 -37.72 -41.00 7.69
CA ASN A 249 -37.77 -39.71 7.02
C ASN A 249 -36.45 -38.95 7.15
N THR A 250 -36.05 -38.22 6.13
CA THR A 250 -34.87 -37.34 6.15
C THR A 250 -35.29 -35.93 5.76
N LEU A 251 -35.08 -34.99 6.66
CA LEU A 251 -35.32 -33.57 6.42
C LEU A 251 -33.99 -32.85 6.25
N VAL A 252 -33.99 -31.72 5.54
CA VAL A 252 -32.84 -30.85 5.42
C VAL A 252 -33.08 -29.63 6.30
N LEU A 253 -32.24 -29.42 7.32
CA LEU A 253 -32.21 -28.18 8.07
C LEU A 253 -31.31 -27.19 7.30
N ARG A 254 -31.89 -26.07 6.91
CA ARG A 254 -31.19 -24.96 6.23
C ARG A 254 -31.21 -23.73 7.11
N ILE A 255 -30.03 -23.15 7.30
CA ILE A 255 -29.87 -21.88 8.02
C ILE A 255 -29.28 -20.85 7.08
N ASP A 256 -30.01 -19.74 6.91
CA ASP A 256 -29.60 -18.60 6.11
C ASP A 256 -29.26 -17.42 7.04
N SER A 257 -28.01 -16.97 6.97
CA SER A 257 -27.53 -15.80 7.70
C SER A 257 -27.39 -14.63 6.73
N TRP A 258 -28.12 -13.56 6.99
CA TRP A 258 -28.12 -12.35 6.17
C TRP A 258 -27.19 -11.32 6.79
N ARG A 259 -26.20 -10.85 6.03
CA ARG A 259 -25.34 -9.76 6.45
C ARG A 259 -25.41 -8.63 5.44
N GLY A 260 -25.27 -7.40 5.93
CA GLY A 260 -25.06 -6.22 5.09
C GLY A 260 -23.87 -6.43 4.15
N ALA A 261 -23.76 -5.61 3.10
CA ALA A 261 -22.50 -5.48 2.39
C ALA A 261 -21.41 -5.28 3.45
N PRO A 262 -20.21 -5.85 3.29
CA PRO A 262 -19.13 -5.57 4.24
C PRO A 262 -19.01 -4.05 4.28
N ASP A 263 -19.29 -3.46 5.42
CA ASP A 263 -18.87 -2.10 5.67
C ASP A 263 -17.39 -2.09 5.34
N LEU A 264 -16.96 -1.11 4.55
CA LEU A 264 -15.56 -1.02 4.11
C LEU A 264 -14.57 -1.11 5.27
N PHE A 265 -15.06 -0.97 6.52
CA PHE A 265 -14.26 -1.01 7.74
C PHE A 265 -14.92 -1.76 8.91
N PRO A 266 -15.33 -3.03 8.78
CA PRO A 266 -15.95 -3.72 9.91
C PRO A 266 -14.96 -4.21 10.97
N ASN A 267 -13.65 -4.22 10.65
CA ASN A 267 -12.61 -4.70 11.56
C ASN A 267 -11.51 -3.66 11.76
N VAL A 268 -11.15 -3.40 13.02
CA VAL A 268 -9.97 -2.60 13.42
C VAL A 268 -8.71 -3.06 12.67
N LEU A 269 -8.58 -4.36 12.43
CA LEU A 269 -7.45 -4.94 11.67
C LEU A 269 -7.44 -4.46 10.20
N THR A 270 -8.59 -4.46 9.53
CA THR A 270 -8.68 -4.03 8.12
C THR A 270 -8.42 -2.52 8.00
N ALA A 271 -8.94 -1.74 8.94
CA ALA A 271 -8.67 -0.30 9.03
C ALA A 271 -7.18 -0.02 9.30
N LEU A 272 -6.55 -0.78 10.20
CA LEU A 272 -5.14 -0.64 10.56
C LEU A 272 -4.23 -1.02 9.36
N VAL A 273 -4.52 -2.13 8.68
CA VAL A 273 -3.79 -2.56 7.48
C VAL A 273 -3.92 -1.52 6.36
N THR A 274 -5.11 -0.98 6.14
CA THR A 274 -5.35 0.06 5.14
C THR A 274 -4.60 1.35 5.49
N ALA A 275 -4.65 1.79 6.74
CA ALA A 275 -3.94 2.98 7.22
C ALA A 275 -2.41 2.81 7.12
N MET A 276 -1.86 1.66 7.53
CA MET A 276 -0.44 1.35 7.37
C MET A 276 -0.03 1.31 5.89
N SER A 277 -0.89 0.81 5.02
CA SER A 277 -0.67 0.75 3.58
C SER A 277 -0.53 2.14 2.97
N ILE A 278 -1.47 3.03 3.30
CA ILE A 278 -1.45 4.43 2.86
C ILE A 278 -0.20 5.14 3.40
N ALA A 279 0.14 4.92 4.68
CA ALA A 279 1.33 5.48 5.30
C ALA A 279 2.62 5.01 4.59
N LEU A 280 2.75 3.71 4.30
CA LEU A 280 3.91 3.15 3.61
C LEU A 280 4.07 3.73 2.20
N VAL A 281 3.00 3.77 1.41
CA VAL A 281 3.02 4.38 0.06
C VAL A 281 3.39 5.87 0.15
N SER A 282 2.84 6.59 1.12
CA SER A 282 3.15 8.01 1.33
C SER A 282 4.63 8.23 1.66
N VAL A 283 5.20 7.42 2.57
CA VAL A 283 6.63 7.48 2.93
C VAL A 283 7.51 7.17 1.70
N LEU A 284 7.18 6.15 0.92
CA LEU A 284 7.93 5.81 -0.30
C LEU A 284 7.91 6.94 -1.33
N VAL A 285 6.75 7.59 -1.52
CA VAL A 285 6.63 8.74 -2.42
C VAL A 285 7.44 9.94 -1.93
N LEU A 286 7.42 10.22 -0.62
CA LEU A 286 8.18 11.31 -0.01
C LEU A 286 9.68 11.06 -0.11
N LEU A 287 10.15 9.85 0.21
CA LEU A 287 11.56 9.45 0.05
C LEU A 287 12.01 9.56 -1.41
N GLY A 288 11.18 9.12 -2.35
CA GLY A 288 11.46 9.26 -3.77
C GLY A 288 11.58 10.73 -4.22
N LYS A 289 10.72 11.61 -3.71
CA LYS A 289 10.81 13.06 -3.97
C LYS A 289 12.08 13.69 -3.36
N ASP A 290 12.41 13.35 -2.12
CA ASP A 290 13.62 13.85 -1.43
C ASP A 290 14.90 13.41 -2.16
N MET A 291 14.99 12.14 -2.53
CA MET A 291 16.12 11.61 -3.28
C MET A 291 16.31 12.33 -4.64
N ARG A 292 15.19 12.65 -5.32
CA ARG A 292 15.24 13.42 -6.58
C ARG A 292 15.76 14.83 -6.36
N ARG A 293 15.33 15.50 -5.29
CA ARG A 293 15.78 16.86 -4.96
C ARG A 293 17.27 16.89 -4.66
N ARG A 294 17.78 15.94 -3.90
CA ARG A 294 19.22 15.81 -3.59
C ARG A 294 20.05 15.59 -4.85
N LEU A 295 19.65 14.64 -5.70
CA LEU A 295 20.38 14.36 -6.95
C LEU A 295 20.40 15.54 -7.91
N ARG A 296 19.32 16.34 -7.98
CA ARG A 296 19.31 17.58 -8.77
C ARG A 296 20.25 18.62 -8.18
N ALA A 297 20.18 18.87 -6.87
CA ALA A 297 21.06 19.82 -6.22
C ALA A 297 22.55 19.46 -6.37
N GLU A 298 22.91 18.17 -6.28
CA GLU A 298 24.27 17.70 -6.54
C GLU A 298 24.67 17.91 -8.00
N HIS A 299 23.78 17.69 -8.96
CA HIS A 299 24.05 17.90 -10.37
C HIS A 299 24.24 19.40 -10.68
N ASP A 300 23.34 20.25 -10.20
CA ASP A 300 23.40 21.70 -10.40
C ASP A 300 24.68 22.29 -9.77
N LEU A 301 25.07 21.79 -8.58
CA LEU A 301 26.33 22.20 -7.94
C LEU A 301 27.54 21.77 -8.77
N ALA A 302 27.55 20.51 -9.24
CA ALA A 302 28.65 20.01 -10.07
C ALA A 302 28.78 20.78 -11.39
N GLU A 303 27.63 21.11 -12.02
CA GLU A 303 27.61 21.93 -13.24
C GLU A 303 28.11 23.36 -13.00
N ALA A 304 27.66 23.99 -11.90
CA ALA A 304 28.12 25.34 -11.52
C ALA A 304 29.63 25.37 -11.25
N LEU A 305 30.18 24.36 -10.56
CA LEU A 305 31.60 24.24 -10.31
C LEU A 305 32.40 24.00 -11.59
N ALA A 306 31.90 23.14 -12.49
CA ALA A 306 32.53 22.87 -13.78
C ALA A 306 32.54 24.15 -14.67
N PHE A 307 31.41 24.88 -14.68
CA PHE A 307 31.32 26.15 -15.42
C PHE A 307 32.27 27.19 -14.87
N ARG A 308 32.34 27.35 -13.53
CA ARG A 308 33.30 28.28 -12.90
C ARG A 308 34.74 27.95 -13.28
N LYS A 309 35.11 26.67 -13.22
CA LYS A 309 36.44 26.22 -13.58
C LYS A 309 36.74 26.44 -15.05
N ALA A 310 35.81 26.17 -15.95
CA ALA A 310 35.98 26.41 -17.38
C ALA A 310 36.14 27.91 -17.69
N MET A 311 35.40 28.79 -16.99
CA MET A 311 35.62 30.23 -17.07
C MET A 311 37.03 30.66 -16.62
N GLU A 312 37.48 30.16 -15.46
CA GLU A 312 38.82 30.46 -14.95
C GLU A 312 39.92 29.97 -15.92
N ASP A 313 39.77 28.81 -16.51
CA ASP A 313 40.73 28.21 -17.46
C ASP A 313 40.72 28.90 -18.85
N SER A 314 39.62 29.55 -19.24
CA SER A 314 39.47 30.25 -20.52
C SER A 314 40.00 31.70 -20.51
N LEU A 315 40.31 32.24 -19.33
CA LEU A 315 40.82 33.63 -19.22
C LEU A 315 42.28 33.71 -19.71
N VAL A 316 42.53 34.60 -20.65
CA VAL A 316 43.87 34.98 -21.08
C VAL A 316 44.53 35.92 -20.06
N THR A 317 43.72 36.55 -19.24
CA THR A 317 44.16 37.48 -18.18
C THR A 317 44.69 36.72 -16.97
N GLY A 318 45.88 37.01 -16.56
CA GLY A 318 46.47 36.48 -15.32
C GLY A 318 45.71 37.00 -14.10
N LEU A 319 45.29 36.13 -13.22
CA LEU A 319 44.63 36.48 -11.94
C LEU A 319 45.47 36.04 -10.76
N ARG A 320 45.57 36.90 -9.76
CA ARG A 320 46.25 36.61 -8.50
C ARG A 320 45.47 37.27 -7.34
N ALA A 321 45.21 36.45 -6.26
CA ALA A 321 44.73 37.01 -5.00
C ALA A 321 45.87 37.04 -3.95
N ARG A 322 45.81 38.00 -3.04
CA ARG A 322 46.69 38.14 -1.88
C ARG A 322 45.86 38.39 -0.63
N ASP A 323 46.37 37.94 0.52
CA ASP A 323 45.80 38.28 1.82
C ASP A 323 46.17 39.76 2.21
N LEU A 324 45.70 40.20 3.37
CA LEU A 324 46.01 41.53 3.91
C LEU A 324 47.47 41.69 4.31
N GLN A 325 48.21 40.59 4.44
CA GLN A 325 49.63 40.52 4.73
C GLN A 325 50.49 40.51 3.46
N GLY A 326 49.85 40.51 2.29
CA GLY A 326 50.50 40.51 0.99
C GLY A 326 50.97 39.14 0.49
N ARG A 327 50.60 38.03 1.16
CA ARG A 327 50.90 36.68 0.71
C ARG A 327 49.97 36.25 -0.41
N ILE A 328 50.52 35.58 -1.40
CA ILE A 328 49.74 35.05 -2.53
C ILE A 328 48.87 33.91 -2.06
N THR A 329 47.54 34.03 -2.16
CA THR A 329 46.55 33.03 -1.77
C THR A 329 45.91 32.32 -2.94
N TYR A 330 45.99 32.89 -4.16
CA TYR A 330 45.44 32.30 -5.35
C TYR A 330 46.15 32.80 -6.60
N VAL A 331 46.34 31.96 -7.58
CA VAL A 331 46.78 32.27 -8.95
C VAL A 331 46.01 31.39 -9.94
N ASN A 332 45.63 31.97 -11.10
CA ASN A 332 45.05 31.19 -12.18
C ASN A 332 46.13 30.66 -13.13
N PRO A 333 45.79 29.63 -13.97
CA PRO A 333 46.76 29.10 -14.93
C PRO A 333 47.38 30.13 -15.87
N ALA A 334 46.59 31.12 -16.31
CA ALA A 334 47.08 32.17 -17.21
C ALA A 334 48.18 33.04 -16.57
N PHE A 335 48.05 33.34 -15.27
CA PHE A 335 49.11 34.04 -14.55
C PHE A 335 50.39 33.23 -14.44
N CYS A 336 50.26 31.94 -14.12
CA CYS A 336 51.40 31.02 -14.06
C CYS A 336 52.13 30.93 -15.39
N GLN A 337 51.38 30.80 -16.49
CA GLN A 337 51.96 30.80 -17.84
C GLN A 337 52.63 32.10 -18.20
N MET A 338 52.03 33.24 -17.83
CA MET A 338 52.51 34.59 -18.09
C MET A 338 53.88 34.84 -17.42
N VAL A 339 54.05 34.42 -16.18
CA VAL A 339 55.30 34.66 -15.42
C VAL A 339 56.30 33.50 -15.46
N GLY A 340 55.85 32.33 -15.94
CA GLY A 340 56.68 31.12 -16.09
C GLY A 340 56.95 30.33 -14.78
N PHE A 341 56.21 30.66 -13.70
CA PHE A 341 56.27 29.95 -12.41
C PHE A 341 55.08 29.08 -12.22
N THR A 342 55.25 27.95 -11.49
CA THR A 342 54.13 27.07 -11.12
C THR A 342 53.31 27.70 -9.99
N ALA A 343 52.07 27.27 -9.82
CA ALA A 343 51.23 27.72 -8.72
C ALA A 343 51.82 27.37 -7.34
N GLU A 344 52.49 26.23 -7.22
CA GLU A 344 53.16 25.81 -5.98
C GLU A 344 54.31 26.71 -5.59
N GLU A 345 55.05 27.24 -6.59
CA GLU A 345 56.16 28.21 -6.39
C GLU A 345 55.64 29.58 -6.02
N LEU A 346 54.41 29.95 -6.36
CA LEU A 346 53.84 31.28 -6.11
C LEU A 346 52.99 31.35 -4.87
N LEU A 347 52.24 30.29 -4.55
CA LEU A 347 51.33 30.28 -3.40
C LEU A 347 52.09 30.39 -2.06
N GLY A 348 51.59 31.23 -1.16
CA GLY A 348 52.24 31.51 0.13
C GLY A 348 53.41 32.44 0.09
N HIS A 349 53.94 32.81 -1.09
CA HIS A 349 55.04 33.78 -1.24
C HIS A 349 54.58 35.17 -0.78
N ALA A 350 55.42 35.75 0.05
CA ALA A 350 55.29 37.18 0.43
C ALA A 350 56.16 38.07 -0.48
N THR A 351 56.10 39.36 -0.32
CA THR A 351 56.99 40.31 -1.01
C THR A 351 58.43 40.24 -0.50
N PRO A 352 59.44 40.39 -1.40
CA PRO A 352 59.37 40.65 -2.84
C PRO A 352 58.91 39.43 -3.62
N ALA A 353 58.04 39.62 -4.64
CA ALA A 353 57.55 38.52 -5.49
C ALA A 353 58.62 38.04 -6.47
N PRO A 354 58.71 36.75 -6.80
CA PRO A 354 59.79 36.18 -7.64
C PRO A 354 59.75 36.68 -9.10
N TYR A 355 58.65 37.23 -9.55
CA TYR A 355 58.45 37.81 -10.87
C TYR A 355 58.71 39.32 -10.92
N TRP A 356 59.24 39.93 -9.86
CA TRP A 356 59.67 41.31 -9.86
C TRP A 356 61.11 41.42 -10.31
N PRO A 357 61.46 42.35 -11.25
CA PRO A 357 62.86 42.63 -11.56
C PRO A 357 63.62 43.07 -10.31
N PRO A 358 64.81 42.49 -10.01
CA PRO A 358 65.54 42.79 -8.79
C PRO A 358 65.80 44.25 -8.54
N GLU A 359 66.05 45.01 -9.58
CA GLU A 359 66.35 46.47 -9.53
C GLU A 359 65.06 47.27 -9.23
N LEU A 360 63.89 46.79 -9.45
CA LEU A 360 62.61 47.45 -9.17
C LEU A 360 61.96 46.94 -7.90
N ALA A 361 62.51 45.92 -7.26
CA ALA A 361 61.92 45.25 -6.15
C ALA A 361 61.58 46.15 -4.95
N ASP A 362 62.51 47.07 -4.60
CA ASP A 362 62.33 48.01 -3.49
C ASP A 362 61.22 49.04 -3.81
N GLU A 363 61.15 49.54 -5.03
CA GLU A 363 60.09 50.43 -5.47
C GLU A 363 58.72 49.75 -5.45
N TYR A 364 58.66 48.54 -5.94
CA TYR A 364 57.40 47.74 -5.93
C TYR A 364 56.96 47.40 -4.53
N GLN A 365 57.89 47.07 -3.63
CA GLN A 365 57.59 46.81 -2.24
C GLN A 365 57.07 48.06 -1.53
N GLN A 366 57.65 49.22 -1.77
CA GLN A 366 57.16 50.47 -1.21
C GLN A 366 55.78 50.85 -1.72
N ARG A 367 55.52 50.67 -3.02
CA ARG A 367 54.16 50.87 -3.61
C ARG A 367 53.14 49.94 -3.02
N GLN A 368 53.53 48.69 -2.80
CA GLN A 368 52.64 47.70 -2.18
C GLN A 368 52.35 48.02 -0.71
N ALA A 369 53.32 48.45 0.06
CA ALA A 369 53.13 48.82 1.47
C ALA A 369 52.17 50.01 1.61
N ILE A 370 52.23 51.00 0.74
CA ILE A 370 51.29 52.13 0.70
C ILE A 370 49.86 51.66 0.40
N ARG A 371 49.70 50.69 -0.48
CA ARG A 371 48.38 50.15 -0.84
C ARG A 371 47.79 49.28 0.26
N LEU A 372 48.59 48.42 0.90
CA LEU A 372 48.16 47.58 2.02
C LEU A 372 47.78 48.45 3.24
N ALA A 373 48.40 49.62 3.43
CA ALA A 373 48.02 50.56 4.46
C ALA A 373 46.71 51.33 4.18
N GLY A 374 46.04 51.07 3.04
CA GLY A 374 44.75 51.67 2.68
C GLY A 374 44.77 53.16 2.39
N GLN A 375 45.95 53.75 2.18
CA GLN A 375 46.10 55.20 2.01
C GLN A 375 45.66 55.72 0.63
N HIS A 376 45.65 54.89 -0.40
CA HIS A 376 45.18 55.23 -1.74
C HIS A 376 44.51 54.09 -2.41
N ALA A 377 43.30 54.30 -2.92
CA ALA A 377 42.59 53.27 -3.76
C ALA A 377 43.38 53.13 -5.09
N PRO A 378 43.60 51.94 -5.61
CA PRO A 378 44.24 51.73 -6.89
C PRO A 378 43.45 52.42 -8.02
N PRO A 379 44.13 52.99 -9.05
CA PRO A 379 43.44 53.56 -10.17
C PRO A 379 42.52 52.54 -10.85
N ARG A 380 41.28 52.91 -11.16
CA ARG A 380 40.34 52.03 -11.84
C ARG A 380 40.76 51.53 -13.22
N GLU A 381 41.57 52.39 -13.88
CA GLU A 381 42.17 52.18 -15.22
C GLU A 381 43.36 51.19 -15.14
N GLY A 382 43.84 50.86 -13.96
CA GLY A 382 45.05 50.11 -13.77
C GLY A 382 46.32 50.94 -13.86
N PHE A 383 47.44 50.33 -13.78
CA PHE A 383 48.75 50.91 -13.95
C PHE A 383 49.71 49.96 -14.65
N GLU A 384 50.61 50.53 -15.45
CA GLU A 384 51.63 49.71 -16.13
C GLU A 384 52.84 49.47 -15.23
N SER A 385 53.40 48.25 -15.36
CA SER A 385 54.57 47.83 -14.64
C SER A 385 55.44 46.94 -15.54
N VAL A 386 56.60 46.51 -15.07
CA VAL A 386 57.47 45.55 -15.76
C VAL A 386 57.62 44.34 -14.88
N PHE A 387 57.27 43.17 -15.41
CA PHE A 387 57.53 41.90 -14.73
C PHE A 387 58.66 41.14 -15.40
N MET A 388 59.24 40.20 -14.67
CA MET A 388 60.29 39.31 -15.12
C MET A 388 59.80 37.86 -15.06
N ARG A 389 59.92 37.15 -16.19
CA ARG A 389 59.60 35.74 -16.25
C ARG A 389 60.68 34.93 -15.55
N LYS A 390 60.40 33.69 -15.24
CA LYS A 390 61.37 32.75 -14.64
C LYS A 390 62.63 32.56 -15.46
N ASP A 391 62.56 32.72 -16.79
CA ASP A 391 63.71 32.67 -17.71
C ASP A 391 64.53 33.97 -17.74
N GLY A 392 64.19 34.99 -16.95
CA GLY A 392 64.84 36.28 -16.89
C GLY A 392 64.35 37.31 -17.91
N SER A 393 63.50 36.95 -18.84
CA SER A 393 62.92 37.87 -19.83
C SER A 393 61.95 38.85 -19.16
N ARG A 394 61.94 40.09 -19.61
CA ARG A 394 61.12 41.19 -19.09
C ARG A 394 59.98 41.47 -20.02
N PHE A 395 58.83 41.81 -19.46
CA PHE A 395 57.68 42.19 -20.24
C PHE A 395 56.85 43.28 -19.55
N PRO A 396 56.26 44.22 -20.30
CA PRO A 396 55.35 45.16 -19.76
C PRO A 396 54.01 44.52 -19.42
N VAL A 397 53.48 44.91 -18.28
CA VAL A 397 52.21 44.34 -17.77
C VAL A 397 51.27 45.42 -17.29
N LEU A 398 50.02 45.40 -17.71
CA LEU A 398 48.95 46.20 -17.14
C LEU A 398 48.38 45.50 -15.92
N ILE A 399 48.33 46.18 -14.79
CA ILE A 399 47.86 45.66 -13.52
C ILE A 399 46.61 46.43 -13.11
N ILE A 400 45.52 45.69 -12.89
CA ILE A 400 44.27 46.18 -12.33
C ILE A 400 44.05 45.50 -10.99
N GLU A 401 43.89 46.28 -9.93
CA GLU A 401 43.71 45.78 -8.58
C GLU A 401 42.37 46.19 -8.00
N ALA A 402 41.73 45.26 -7.26
CA ALA A 402 40.48 45.51 -6.55
C ALA A 402 40.51 44.81 -5.16
N PRO A 403 39.84 45.40 -4.16
CA PRO A 403 39.71 44.74 -2.87
C PRO A 403 38.88 43.47 -2.98
N LEU A 404 39.34 42.37 -2.34
CA LEU A 404 38.59 41.13 -2.24
C LEU A 404 37.73 41.21 -0.98
N ILE A 405 36.41 41.23 -1.17
CA ILE A 405 35.41 41.38 -0.10
C ILE A 405 34.67 40.08 0.05
N ASN A 406 34.56 39.57 1.30
CA ASN A 406 33.81 38.36 1.60
C ASN A 406 32.28 38.62 1.62
N ALA A 407 31.49 37.56 1.79
CA ALA A 407 30.02 37.63 1.87
C ALA A 407 29.49 38.52 3.01
N SER A 408 30.32 38.81 4.03
CA SER A 408 29.96 39.66 5.17
C SER A 408 30.36 41.13 4.94
N GLY A 409 30.84 41.48 3.76
CA GLY A 409 31.26 42.87 3.43
C GLY A 409 32.66 43.26 3.98
N VAL A 410 33.41 42.32 4.52
CA VAL A 410 34.74 42.57 5.09
C VAL A 410 35.79 42.28 4.03
N GLN A 411 36.75 43.21 3.90
CA GLN A 411 37.89 43.03 3.02
C GLN A 411 38.81 41.91 3.59
N THR A 412 39.09 40.92 2.78
CA THR A 412 39.95 39.76 3.14
C THR A 412 41.29 39.76 2.41
N GLY A 413 41.44 40.65 1.44
CA GLY A 413 42.65 40.72 0.64
C GLY A 413 42.48 41.60 -0.60
N TRP A 414 43.28 41.30 -1.61
CA TRP A 414 43.32 42.00 -2.89
C TRP A 414 43.31 41.02 -4.04
N MET A 415 42.52 41.28 -5.08
CA MET A 415 42.54 40.60 -6.35
C MET A 415 43.25 41.49 -7.36
N SER A 416 44.18 40.91 -8.10
CA SER A 416 44.87 41.59 -9.19
C SER A 416 44.65 40.87 -10.50
N ALA A 417 44.32 41.59 -11.55
CA ALA A 417 44.28 41.12 -12.93
C ALA A 417 45.51 41.65 -13.70
N PHE A 418 46.15 40.80 -14.46
CA PHE A 418 47.37 41.08 -15.21
C PHE A 418 47.16 40.83 -16.69
N LEU A 419 47.53 41.82 -17.51
CA LEU A 419 47.50 41.68 -18.95
C LEU A 419 48.93 41.98 -19.50
N ASP A 420 49.51 41.02 -20.21
CA ASP A 420 50.75 41.23 -20.95
C ASP A 420 50.46 42.14 -22.15
N ILE A 421 51.03 43.32 -22.13
CA ILE A 421 50.83 44.38 -23.17
C ILE A 421 51.98 44.43 -24.13
N SER A 422 52.86 43.44 -24.21
CA SER A 422 54.00 43.36 -25.09
C SER A 422 53.63 43.53 -26.57
N GLU A 423 52.65 42.74 -27.02
CA GLU A 423 52.19 42.77 -28.42
C GLU A 423 51.44 44.07 -28.74
N GLN A 424 50.65 44.58 -27.80
CA GLN A 424 49.99 45.88 -27.98
C GLN A 424 51.01 47.01 -28.18
N ARG A 425 52.04 47.12 -27.33
CA ARG A 425 53.13 48.09 -27.47
C ARG A 425 53.89 47.90 -28.77
N ARG A 426 54.18 46.71 -29.18
CA ARG A 426 54.82 46.37 -30.42
C ARG A 426 54.03 46.89 -31.63
N VAL A 427 52.74 46.67 -31.64
CA VAL A 427 51.85 47.21 -32.72
C VAL A 427 51.78 48.67 -32.71
N GLU A 428 51.73 49.36 -31.55
CA GLU A 428 51.75 50.82 -31.43
C GLU A 428 53.10 51.42 -31.92
N GLU A 429 54.23 50.82 -31.57
CA GLU A 429 55.54 51.23 -32.05
C GLU A 429 55.71 51.15 -33.59
N LEU A 430 55.24 49.96 -34.13
CA LEU A 430 55.24 49.76 -35.58
C LEU A 430 54.34 50.79 -36.30
N SER A 431 53.14 51.08 -35.71
CA SER A 431 52.24 52.08 -36.26
C SER A 431 52.84 53.46 -36.22
N ARG A 432 53.48 53.91 -35.12
CA ARG A 432 54.16 55.15 -34.98
C ARG A 432 55.33 55.29 -35.99
N ALA A 433 56.20 54.24 -36.09
CA ALA A 433 57.27 54.18 -37.03
C ALA A 433 56.80 54.32 -38.50
N SER A 434 55.64 53.66 -38.79
CA SER A 434 55.03 53.78 -40.14
C SER A 434 54.52 55.20 -40.41
N GLN A 435 53.86 55.82 -39.41
CA GLN A 435 53.37 57.21 -39.52
C GLN A 435 54.54 58.21 -39.70
N ASP A 436 55.64 58.05 -38.93
CA ASP A 436 56.83 58.91 -39.04
C ASP A 436 57.46 58.75 -40.43
N ARG A 437 57.54 57.54 -40.97
CA ARG A 437 58.05 57.35 -42.36
C ARG A 437 57.15 57.97 -43.40
N LEU A 438 55.83 57.90 -43.26
CA LEU A 438 54.88 58.50 -44.17
C LEU A 438 55.01 60.04 -44.10
N GLN A 439 55.19 60.64 -42.92
CA GLN A 439 55.37 62.05 -42.73
C GLN A 439 56.70 62.55 -43.30
N ALA A 440 57.79 61.78 -43.12
CA ALA A 440 59.10 62.08 -43.70
C ALA A 440 59.05 62.03 -45.22
N THR A 441 58.34 61.01 -45.79
CA THR A 441 58.22 60.94 -47.27
C THR A 441 57.34 62.07 -47.84
N ALA A 442 56.27 62.48 -47.15
CA ALA A 442 55.42 63.58 -47.53
C ALA A 442 56.23 64.94 -47.52
N ARG A 443 57.05 65.14 -46.48
CA ARG A 443 57.95 66.33 -46.42
C ARG A 443 58.94 66.30 -47.56
N LEU A 444 59.56 65.20 -47.92
CA LEU A 444 60.46 65.14 -49.06
C LEU A 444 59.75 65.37 -50.39
N ALA A 445 58.52 64.87 -50.54
CA ALA A 445 57.70 65.12 -51.74
C ALA A 445 57.40 66.63 -51.89
N THR A 446 57.02 67.29 -50.80
CA THR A 446 56.72 68.72 -50.76
C THR A 446 58.00 69.54 -51.11
N VAL A 447 59.16 69.20 -50.60
CA VAL A 447 60.42 69.82 -50.90
C VAL A 447 60.81 69.60 -52.35
N GLY A 448 60.58 68.33 -52.87
CA GLY A 448 60.83 68.04 -54.28
C GLY A 448 59.93 68.82 -55.24
N GLU A 449 58.64 69.01 -54.92
CA GLU A 449 57.73 69.86 -55.70
C GLU A 449 58.17 71.31 -55.68
N MET A 450 58.58 71.87 -54.52
CA MET A 450 59.12 73.23 -54.42
C MET A 450 60.42 73.40 -55.22
N ALA A 451 61.32 72.45 -55.17
CA ALA A 451 62.56 72.43 -55.97
C ALA A 451 62.31 72.39 -57.50
N SER A 452 61.26 71.58 -57.89
CA SER A 452 60.85 71.51 -59.31
C SER A 452 60.24 72.82 -59.82
N LEU A 453 59.47 73.50 -59.00
CA LEU A 453 58.88 74.79 -59.32
C LEU A 453 59.95 75.92 -59.45
N LEU A 454 61.01 75.87 -58.64
CA LEU A 454 62.16 76.84 -58.70
C LEU A 454 63.10 76.54 -59.84
N SER A 455 63.12 75.41 -60.44
CA SER A 455 63.98 75.08 -61.59
C SER A 455 63.33 75.34 -62.97
N HIS A 456 62.04 75.76 -62.98
CA HIS A 456 61.28 76.05 -64.19
C HIS A 456 61.10 77.54 -64.45
N GLU A 457 61.65 78.43 -63.61
CA GLU A 457 61.85 79.83 -63.90
C GLU A 457 63.32 80.02 -64.36
#